data_76acebca0175d26873822352da5cc6e0
#
_entry.id   76acebca0175d26873822352da5cc6e0
#
_cell.length_a   1.000
_cell.length_b   1.000
_cell.length_c   1.000
_cell.angle_alpha   90.00
_cell.angle_beta   90.00
_cell.angle_gamma   90.00
#
_symmetry.space_group_name_H-M   'P 1'
#
loop_
_entity.id
_entity.type
_entity.pdbx_description
1 polymer ?
#
loop_
_entity_poly.entity_id
_entity_poly.type
_entity_poly.pdbx_seq_one_letter_code
_entity_poly.pdbx_strand_id
1 'polypeptide(L)'
;IGNTLETIITILTDLGYEVSWQVLNAKDFGVAQTRKRIYIAGSLVSKPQIREFEVKSQTFGDIQEHNLTPLNSAFTKNLLKLFSEKELEGKSIKDKRGGDNNIHSWDMELKGKITREQKILMNTILTQRRRKKWAEIKGIVWMDGMPLTLNEVHSFCEHIDREKLRTMLDDLVEKKYLRFEHPKNLVEKDGKKLREYAFDKEPGYNIVTGKLSFELNKILGKSCVAPTIVAT
;
A
#
# COMPACT_ATOMS: atom_id res chain seq x y z
N ILE A 1 -4.36 22.39 -5.24
CA ILE A 1 -3.10 23.16 -5.19
C ILE A 1 -3.11 23.79 -3.81
N GLY A 2 -2.06 23.59 -3.00
CA GLY A 2 -2.08 23.95 -1.59
C GLY A 2 -1.76 25.41 -1.33
N ASN A 3 -2.06 25.90 -0.12
CA ASN A 3 -1.84 27.28 0.34
C ASN A 3 -0.42 27.82 0.08
N THR A 4 0.59 26.95 0.08
CA THR A 4 1.99 27.32 -0.20
C THR A 4 2.17 27.94 -1.58
N LEU A 5 1.55 27.38 -2.63
CA LEU A 5 1.67 27.95 -3.97
C LEU A 5 0.99 29.32 -4.06
N GLU A 6 -0.19 29.46 -3.47
CA GLU A 6 -0.92 30.74 -3.40
C GLU A 6 -0.07 31.80 -2.70
N THR A 7 0.52 31.46 -1.56
CA THR A 7 1.42 32.36 -0.83
C THR A 7 2.61 32.80 -1.69
N ILE A 8 3.26 31.87 -2.41
CA ILE A 8 4.40 32.18 -3.28
C ILE A 8 3.96 33.15 -4.40
N ILE A 9 2.83 32.89 -5.04
CA ILE A 9 2.31 33.71 -6.13
C ILE A 9 1.97 35.11 -5.61
N THR A 10 1.29 35.22 -4.47
CA THR A 10 0.94 36.49 -3.84
C THR A 10 2.18 37.30 -3.55
N ILE A 11 3.17 36.73 -2.87
CA ILE A 11 4.43 37.44 -2.52
C ILE A 11 5.14 37.93 -3.79
N LEU A 12 5.25 37.10 -4.82
CA LEU A 12 5.91 37.49 -6.07
C LEU A 12 5.14 38.63 -6.76
N THR A 13 3.81 38.58 -6.76
CA THR A 13 2.95 39.61 -7.33
C THR A 13 3.08 40.94 -6.55
N ASP A 14 3.12 40.88 -5.22
CA ASP A 14 3.31 42.07 -4.35
C ASP A 14 4.70 42.72 -4.57
N LEU A 15 5.68 41.93 -4.98
CA LEU A 15 7.01 42.39 -5.37
C LEU A 15 7.07 42.95 -6.81
N GLY A 16 5.93 42.98 -7.52
CA GLY A 16 5.82 43.52 -8.87
C GLY A 16 6.09 42.54 -10.00
N TYR A 17 6.20 41.24 -9.71
CA TYR A 17 6.38 40.23 -10.76
C TYR A 17 5.04 39.87 -11.41
N GLU A 18 5.04 39.77 -12.73
CA GLU A 18 4.05 39.05 -13.51
C GLU A 18 4.39 37.56 -13.46
N VAL A 19 3.47 36.75 -12.95
CA VAL A 19 3.75 35.32 -12.64
C VAL A 19 2.91 34.37 -13.50
N SER A 20 3.56 33.36 -14.02
CA SER A 20 2.91 32.19 -14.63
C SER A 20 3.39 30.91 -13.95
N TRP A 21 2.54 29.91 -13.87
CA TRP A 21 2.92 28.63 -13.32
C TRP A 21 2.22 27.46 -14.03
N GLN A 22 2.85 26.31 -13.99
CA GLN A 22 2.31 25.08 -14.57
C GLN A 22 2.81 23.85 -13.80
N VAL A 23 1.96 22.81 -13.73
CA VAL A 23 2.36 21.51 -13.20
C VAL A 23 2.81 20.64 -14.37
N LEU A 24 4.09 20.30 -14.42
CA LEU A 24 4.66 19.41 -15.42
C LEU A 24 4.97 18.05 -14.80
N ASN A 25 4.84 16.98 -15.59
CA ASN A 25 5.11 15.62 -15.15
C ASN A 25 6.20 15.01 -16.04
N ALA A 26 7.28 14.57 -15.46
CA ALA A 26 8.45 14.04 -16.19
C ALA A 26 8.08 12.93 -17.20
N LYS A 27 7.05 12.13 -16.91
CA LYS A 27 6.57 11.08 -17.84
C LYS A 27 6.11 11.63 -19.20
N ASP A 28 5.73 12.90 -19.26
CA ASP A 28 5.22 13.55 -20.46
C ASP A 28 6.36 14.13 -21.33
N PHE A 29 7.61 13.98 -20.87
CA PHE A 29 8.84 14.49 -21.48
C PHE A 29 9.85 13.36 -21.80
N GLY A 30 9.38 12.14 -22.03
CA GLY A 30 10.22 11.01 -22.39
C GLY A 30 11.03 10.44 -21.22
N VAL A 31 10.54 10.59 -20.00
CA VAL A 31 11.13 9.96 -18.81
C VAL A 31 10.19 8.88 -18.29
N ALA A 32 10.65 7.64 -18.17
CA ALA A 32 9.82 6.52 -17.68
C ALA A 32 9.53 6.61 -16.18
N GLN A 33 9.27 7.83 -15.68
CA GLN A 33 8.97 8.09 -14.27
C GLN A 33 7.85 9.14 -14.10
N THR A 34 6.86 8.85 -13.28
CA THR A 34 5.88 9.82 -12.82
C THR A 34 6.52 10.72 -11.78
N ARG A 35 6.76 11.99 -12.12
CA ARG A 35 7.32 13.02 -11.23
C ARG A 35 6.71 14.37 -11.55
N LYS A 36 5.62 14.70 -10.86
CA LYS A 36 4.96 16.00 -10.99
C LYS A 36 5.73 17.07 -10.23
N ARG A 37 5.97 18.21 -10.87
CA ARG A 37 6.60 19.39 -10.27
C ARG A 37 5.86 20.65 -10.72
N ILE A 38 5.80 21.64 -9.81
CA ILE A 38 5.29 22.96 -10.13
C ILE A 38 6.49 23.78 -10.62
N TYR A 39 6.32 24.38 -11.78
CA TYR A 39 7.24 25.35 -12.34
C TYR A 39 6.59 26.71 -12.23
N ILE A 40 7.31 27.68 -11.68
CA ILE A 40 6.87 29.05 -11.49
C ILE A 40 7.86 29.93 -12.24
N ALA A 41 7.36 30.78 -13.14
CA ALA A 41 8.14 31.73 -13.86
C ALA A 41 7.63 33.16 -13.52
N GLY A 42 8.53 34.08 -13.15
CA GLY A 42 8.20 35.46 -12.85
C GLY A 42 9.04 36.40 -13.68
N SER A 43 8.47 37.54 -14.07
CA SER A 43 9.17 38.63 -14.79
C SER A 43 8.66 39.95 -14.31
N LEU A 44 9.56 40.99 -14.26
CA LEU A 44 9.21 42.36 -13.92
C LEU A 44 8.75 43.16 -15.15
N VAL A 45 8.85 42.60 -16.34
CA VAL A 45 8.59 43.34 -17.60
C VAL A 45 7.27 42.91 -18.25
N SER A 46 7.01 41.60 -18.31
CA SER A 46 5.84 41.05 -18.93
C SER A 46 5.53 39.64 -18.41
N LYS A 47 4.27 39.20 -18.52
CA LYS A 47 3.86 37.86 -18.05
C LYS A 47 4.58 36.78 -18.85
N PRO A 48 5.38 35.91 -18.19
CA PRO A 48 6.08 34.82 -18.86
C PRO A 48 5.08 33.84 -19.43
N GLN A 49 5.31 33.35 -20.64
CA GLN A 49 4.56 32.25 -21.21
C GLN A 49 5.33 30.94 -21.04
N ILE A 50 4.75 29.98 -20.34
CA ILE A 50 5.27 28.62 -20.30
C ILE A 50 4.80 27.94 -21.57
N ARG A 51 5.75 27.53 -22.41
CA ARG A 51 5.45 26.91 -23.72
C ARG A 51 4.67 25.60 -23.53
N GLU A 52 3.82 25.31 -24.48
CA GLU A 52 3.30 23.95 -24.66
C GLU A 52 4.42 23.03 -25.16
N PHE A 53 4.46 21.84 -24.63
CA PHE A 53 5.47 20.84 -24.98
C PHE A 53 4.81 19.65 -25.69
N GLU A 54 5.49 19.12 -26.70
CA GLU A 54 5.10 17.87 -27.30
C GLU A 54 5.25 16.74 -26.26
N VAL A 55 4.18 15.98 -26.05
CA VAL A 55 4.18 14.87 -25.11
C VAL A 55 4.99 13.70 -25.68
N LYS A 56 6.04 13.30 -24.98
CA LYS A 56 6.87 12.13 -25.27
C LYS A 56 6.70 11.15 -24.14
N SER A 57 6.19 9.97 -24.42
CA SER A 57 6.01 8.92 -23.41
C SER A 57 7.07 7.83 -23.55
N GLN A 58 7.62 7.40 -22.42
CA GLN A 58 8.45 6.21 -22.31
C GLN A 58 7.95 5.33 -21.18
N THR A 59 8.07 4.03 -21.37
CA THR A 59 7.74 3.02 -20.36
C THR A 59 9.01 2.42 -19.77
N PHE A 60 8.87 1.64 -18.71
CA PHE A 60 10.00 0.91 -18.12
C PHE A 60 10.63 -0.06 -19.15
N GLY A 61 9.81 -0.70 -19.99
CA GLY A 61 10.30 -1.61 -21.02
C GLY A 61 11.21 -0.95 -22.07
N ASP A 62 10.99 0.35 -22.36
CA ASP A 62 11.78 1.10 -23.35
C ASP A 62 13.19 1.46 -22.84
N ILE A 63 13.38 1.47 -21.51
CA ILE A 63 14.65 1.82 -20.86
C ILE A 63 15.29 0.64 -20.11
N GLN A 64 14.66 -0.54 -20.17
CA GLN A 64 15.15 -1.74 -19.50
C GLN A 64 16.51 -2.17 -20.07
N GLU A 65 17.50 -2.27 -19.20
CA GLU A 65 18.76 -2.90 -19.55
C GLU A 65 18.61 -4.43 -19.59
N HIS A 66 19.28 -5.07 -20.53
CA HIS A 66 19.25 -6.51 -20.73
C HIS A 66 20.59 -7.14 -20.32
N ASN A 67 20.55 -8.44 -20.04
CA ASN A 67 21.73 -9.24 -19.68
C ASN A 67 22.46 -8.80 -18.40
N LEU A 68 21.80 -8.06 -17.52
CA LEU A 68 22.34 -7.76 -16.18
C LEU A 68 22.23 -9.00 -15.29
N THR A 69 23.18 -9.15 -14.39
CA THR A 69 23.11 -10.18 -13.35
C THR A 69 21.96 -9.83 -12.38
N PRO A 70 20.94 -10.69 -12.25
CA PRO A 70 19.83 -10.42 -11.33
C PRO A 70 20.31 -10.45 -9.88
N LEU A 71 19.58 -9.74 -9.02
CA LEU A 71 19.80 -9.80 -7.57
C LEU A 71 19.62 -11.24 -7.07
N ASN A 72 20.72 -11.84 -6.58
CA ASN A 72 20.76 -13.24 -6.17
C ASN A 72 20.55 -13.38 -4.64
N SER A 73 19.44 -12.89 -4.14
CA SER A 73 19.07 -13.03 -2.73
C SER A 73 18.21 -14.27 -2.47
N ALA A 74 18.15 -14.71 -1.23
CA ALA A 74 17.22 -15.78 -0.82
C ALA A 74 15.76 -15.41 -1.09
N PHE A 75 15.41 -14.13 -0.92
CA PHE A 75 14.09 -13.59 -1.20
C PHE A 75 13.75 -13.70 -2.69
N THR A 76 14.63 -13.23 -3.58
CA THR A 76 14.43 -13.28 -5.03
C THR A 76 14.35 -14.73 -5.53
N LYS A 77 15.20 -15.63 -5.02
CA LYS A 77 15.12 -17.06 -5.32
C LYS A 77 13.78 -17.68 -4.94
N ASN A 78 13.28 -17.37 -3.74
CA ASN A 78 11.99 -17.88 -3.28
C ASN A 78 10.83 -17.33 -4.11
N LEU A 79 10.89 -16.04 -4.45
CA LEU A 79 9.89 -15.40 -5.30
C LEU A 79 9.79 -16.06 -6.68
N LEU A 80 10.92 -16.25 -7.36
CA LEU A 80 10.99 -16.88 -8.68
C LEU A 80 10.73 -18.39 -8.67
N LYS A 81 10.86 -19.05 -7.51
CA LYS A 81 10.43 -20.45 -7.34
C LYS A 81 8.91 -20.61 -7.32
N LEU A 82 8.20 -19.61 -6.79
CA LEU A 82 6.75 -19.66 -6.57
C LEU A 82 5.94 -19.01 -7.69
N PHE A 83 6.54 -18.04 -8.40
CA PHE A 83 5.87 -17.26 -9.44
C PHE A 83 6.76 -17.15 -10.69
N SER A 84 6.14 -17.23 -11.85
CA SER A 84 6.76 -16.86 -13.10
C SER A 84 6.96 -15.34 -13.22
N GLU A 85 7.92 -14.88 -14.02
CA GLU A 85 8.14 -13.45 -14.28
C GLU A 85 6.86 -12.75 -14.76
N LYS A 86 6.07 -13.41 -15.61
CA LYS A 86 4.79 -12.89 -16.11
C LYS A 86 3.76 -12.68 -15.01
N GLU A 87 3.71 -13.56 -14.02
CA GLU A 87 2.80 -13.41 -12.87
C GLU A 87 3.26 -12.31 -11.91
N LEU A 88 4.56 -12.02 -11.87
CA LEU A 88 5.14 -10.97 -11.03
C LEU A 88 4.95 -9.58 -11.62
N GLU A 89 4.82 -9.46 -12.93
CA GLU A 89 4.80 -8.18 -13.65
C GLU A 89 3.68 -7.26 -13.14
N GLY A 90 4.03 -6.06 -12.70
CA GLY A 90 3.10 -5.08 -12.17
C GLY A 90 2.61 -5.32 -10.74
N LYS A 91 2.98 -6.43 -10.11
CA LYS A 91 2.56 -6.77 -8.75
C LYS A 91 3.23 -5.89 -7.69
N SER A 92 2.54 -5.76 -6.57
CA SER A 92 3.10 -5.18 -5.33
C SER A 92 3.22 -6.28 -4.28
N ILE A 93 4.29 -6.24 -3.48
CA ILE A 93 4.51 -7.20 -2.40
C ILE A 93 4.21 -6.50 -1.07
N LYS A 94 3.11 -6.87 -0.42
CA LYS A 94 2.66 -6.24 0.83
C LYS A 94 1.49 -6.96 1.49
N ASP A 95 1.46 -7.02 2.80
CA ASP A 95 0.37 -7.58 3.61
C ASP A 95 -0.70 -6.55 4.01
N LYS A 96 -0.77 -5.43 3.33
CA LYS A 96 -1.64 -4.32 3.75
C LYS A 96 -2.97 -4.23 3.00
N ARG A 97 -3.01 -4.69 1.75
CA ARG A 97 -4.19 -4.61 0.89
C ARG A 97 -4.36 -5.88 0.09
N GLY A 98 -5.59 -6.35 -0.01
CA GLY A 98 -5.95 -7.45 -0.90
C GLY A 98 -6.02 -7.02 -2.37
N GLY A 99 -6.39 -7.99 -3.21
CA GLY A 99 -6.58 -7.85 -4.65
C GLY A 99 -5.48 -8.51 -5.47
N ASP A 100 -5.79 -8.82 -6.71
CA ASP A 100 -4.98 -9.66 -7.62
C ASP A 100 -3.62 -9.05 -7.97
N ASN A 101 -3.43 -7.75 -7.71
CA ASN A 101 -2.18 -7.04 -7.94
C ASN A 101 -1.24 -7.04 -6.73
N ASN A 102 -1.55 -7.82 -5.68
CA ASN A 102 -0.71 -7.93 -4.50
C ASN A 102 -0.27 -9.37 -4.28
N ILE A 103 0.98 -9.52 -3.89
CA ILE A 103 1.56 -10.75 -3.36
C ILE A 103 1.77 -10.52 -1.87
N HIS A 104 1.36 -11.47 -1.06
CA HIS A 104 1.44 -11.40 0.40
C HIS A 104 2.48 -12.37 0.96
N SER A 105 2.87 -12.17 2.22
CA SER A 105 3.81 -13.07 2.89
C SER A 105 3.35 -14.53 2.91
N TRP A 106 2.05 -14.74 2.99
CA TRP A 106 1.45 -16.08 2.94
C TRP A 106 1.42 -16.69 1.54
N ASP A 107 1.36 -15.89 0.47
CA ASP A 107 1.51 -16.38 -0.91
C ASP A 107 2.93 -16.87 -1.15
N MET A 108 3.92 -16.22 -0.54
CA MET A 108 5.34 -16.55 -0.58
C MET A 108 5.76 -17.60 0.48
N GLU A 109 4.84 -18.05 1.32
CA GLU A 109 5.09 -19.02 2.40
C GLU A 109 6.24 -18.63 3.35
N LEU A 110 6.45 -17.32 3.59
CA LEU A 110 7.60 -16.80 4.36
C LEU A 110 7.63 -17.24 5.82
N LYS A 111 6.48 -17.62 6.38
CA LYS A 111 6.33 -18.07 7.78
C LYS A 111 5.82 -19.51 7.88
N GLY A 112 6.04 -20.28 6.82
CA GLY A 112 5.59 -21.66 6.70
C GLY A 112 4.48 -21.86 5.68
N LYS A 113 4.37 -23.08 5.18
CA LYS A 113 3.42 -23.44 4.14
C LYS A 113 1.99 -23.41 4.67
N ILE A 114 1.07 -22.89 3.87
CA ILE A 114 -0.36 -22.89 4.14
C ILE A 114 -1.15 -23.48 2.97
N THR A 115 -2.35 -23.97 3.26
CA THR A 115 -3.22 -24.56 2.26
C THR A 115 -3.84 -23.52 1.35
N ARG A 116 -4.37 -23.94 0.20
CA ARG A 116 -5.12 -23.06 -0.69
C ARG A 116 -6.35 -22.45 0.00
N GLU A 117 -7.06 -23.22 0.82
CA GLU A 117 -8.19 -22.73 1.60
C GLU A 117 -7.77 -21.63 2.58
N GLN A 118 -6.63 -21.82 3.26
CA GLN A 118 -6.07 -20.80 4.15
C GLN A 118 -5.64 -19.52 3.40
N LYS A 119 -5.09 -19.63 2.19
CA LYS A 119 -4.78 -18.43 1.35
C LYS A 119 -6.04 -17.64 1.02
N ILE A 120 -7.12 -18.32 0.63
CA ILE A 120 -8.41 -17.69 0.37
C ILE A 120 -8.96 -17.02 1.64
N LEU A 121 -8.93 -17.74 2.77
CA LEU A 121 -9.36 -17.21 4.07
C LEU A 121 -8.57 -15.95 4.47
N MET A 122 -7.25 -15.95 4.33
CA MET A 122 -6.40 -14.79 4.61
C MET A 122 -6.78 -13.57 3.76
N ASN A 123 -7.00 -13.75 2.46
CA ASN A 123 -7.41 -12.68 1.55
C ASN A 123 -8.80 -12.14 1.90
N THR A 124 -9.71 -13.01 2.32
CA THR A 124 -11.05 -12.64 2.79
C THR A 124 -10.97 -11.82 4.08
N ILE A 125 -10.22 -12.30 5.08
CA ILE A 125 -9.98 -11.58 6.34
C ILE A 125 -9.33 -10.22 6.07
N LEU A 126 -8.33 -10.16 5.19
CA LEU A 126 -7.63 -8.92 4.84
C LEU A 126 -8.59 -7.83 4.34
N THR A 127 -9.62 -8.22 3.62
CA THR A 127 -10.66 -7.32 3.11
C THR A 127 -11.71 -7.01 4.18
N GLN A 128 -12.24 -8.04 4.84
CA GLN A 128 -13.37 -7.91 5.77
C GLN A 128 -12.99 -7.10 7.02
N ARG A 129 -11.81 -7.36 7.62
CA ARG A 129 -11.36 -6.66 8.84
C ARG A 129 -11.31 -5.13 8.74
N ARG A 130 -11.39 -4.58 7.54
CA ARG A 130 -11.34 -3.14 7.26
C ARG A 130 -12.72 -2.49 7.20
N ARG A 131 -13.80 -3.26 7.28
CA ARG A 131 -15.16 -2.73 7.21
C ARG A 131 -15.55 -2.05 8.52
N LYS A 132 -16.14 -0.86 8.42
CA LYS A 132 -16.56 -0.05 9.58
C LYS A 132 -17.57 -0.76 10.47
N LYS A 133 -18.42 -1.63 9.89
CA LYS A 133 -19.43 -2.39 10.64
C LYS A 133 -18.88 -3.11 11.88
N TRP A 134 -17.62 -3.57 11.81
CA TRP A 134 -17.01 -4.27 12.94
C TRP A 134 -16.68 -3.35 14.11
N ALA A 135 -16.33 -2.10 13.83
CA ALA A 135 -16.15 -1.08 14.86
C ALA A 135 -17.49 -0.72 15.52
N GLU A 136 -18.54 -0.59 14.71
CA GLU A 136 -19.90 -0.31 15.17
C GLU A 136 -20.40 -1.42 16.08
N ILE A 137 -20.28 -2.69 15.68
CA ILE A 137 -20.66 -3.87 16.49
C ILE A 137 -19.90 -3.90 17.82
N LYS A 138 -18.63 -3.53 17.82
CA LYS A 138 -17.79 -3.52 19.03
C LYS A 138 -17.95 -2.26 19.88
N GLY A 139 -18.67 -1.24 19.39
CA GLY A 139 -18.82 0.04 20.07
C GLY A 139 -17.50 0.78 20.26
N ILE A 140 -16.60 0.73 19.28
CA ILE A 140 -15.29 1.38 19.31
C ILE A 140 -15.07 2.28 18.09
N VAL A 141 -14.16 3.23 18.23
CA VAL A 141 -13.80 4.12 17.11
C VAL A 141 -13.10 3.33 16.01
N TRP A 142 -13.63 3.39 14.80
CA TRP A 142 -13.10 2.66 13.67
C TRP A 142 -11.60 2.92 13.45
N MET A 143 -10.90 1.84 13.09
CA MET A 143 -9.51 1.86 12.63
C MET A 143 -9.32 0.91 11.45
N ASP A 144 -8.33 1.16 10.62
CA ASP A 144 -7.99 0.29 9.50
C ASP A 144 -7.43 -1.05 10.01
N GLY A 145 -8.27 -2.07 10.00
CA GLY A 145 -7.90 -3.43 10.39
C GLY A 145 -8.26 -3.80 11.82
N MET A 146 -9.51 -4.14 12.01
CA MET A 146 -10.04 -4.65 13.28
C MET A 146 -9.73 -6.15 13.45
N PRO A 147 -9.37 -6.63 14.66
CA PRO A 147 -9.41 -8.06 14.95
C PRO A 147 -10.86 -8.57 14.88
N LEU A 148 -11.04 -9.76 14.32
CA LEU A 148 -12.34 -10.38 14.13
C LEU A 148 -12.45 -11.64 14.98
N THR A 149 -13.52 -11.78 15.73
CA THR A 149 -13.83 -12.99 16.51
C THR A 149 -14.09 -14.18 15.58
N LEU A 150 -14.07 -15.40 16.10
CA LEU A 150 -14.41 -16.59 15.32
C LEU A 150 -15.82 -16.48 14.71
N ASN A 151 -16.78 -15.96 15.46
CA ASN A 151 -18.17 -15.79 14.99
C ASN A 151 -18.23 -14.76 13.85
N GLU A 152 -17.50 -13.66 13.97
CA GLU A 152 -17.40 -12.63 12.92
C GLU A 152 -16.74 -13.19 11.66
N VAL A 153 -15.68 -13.98 11.78
CA VAL A 153 -15.05 -14.65 10.61
C VAL A 153 -16.00 -15.66 10.00
N HIS A 154 -16.66 -16.49 10.80
CA HIS A 154 -17.62 -17.48 10.32
C HIS A 154 -18.78 -16.83 9.57
N SER A 155 -19.27 -15.65 9.97
CA SER A 155 -20.39 -14.95 9.33
C SER A 155 -20.17 -14.60 7.83
N PHE A 156 -18.95 -14.63 7.35
CA PHE A 156 -18.65 -14.45 5.92
C PHE A 156 -17.92 -15.65 5.30
N CYS A 157 -17.79 -16.74 6.06
CA CYS A 157 -17.20 -18.02 5.64
C CYS A 157 -18.10 -19.19 6.05
N GLU A 158 -19.42 -19.04 5.99
CA GLU A 158 -20.42 -20.03 6.44
C GLU A 158 -20.31 -21.41 5.76
N HIS A 159 -19.70 -21.45 4.57
CA HIS A 159 -19.41 -22.67 3.84
C HIS A 159 -18.29 -23.54 4.47
N ILE A 160 -17.57 -22.98 5.45
CA ILE A 160 -16.52 -23.72 6.20
C ILE A 160 -17.11 -24.11 7.55
N ASP A 161 -17.02 -25.40 7.88
CA ASP A 161 -17.39 -25.86 9.22
C ASP A 161 -16.65 -25.08 10.31
N ARG A 162 -17.36 -24.79 11.41
CA ARG A 162 -16.86 -23.88 12.45
C ARG A 162 -15.61 -24.41 13.15
N GLU A 163 -15.51 -25.69 13.42
CA GLU A 163 -14.34 -26.29 14.07
C GLU A 163 -13.16 -26.37 13.09
N LYS A 164 -13.43 -26.68 11.83
CA LYS A 164 -12.43 -26.59 10.76
C LYS A 164 -11.91 -25.16 10.62
N LEU A 165 -12.80 -24.16 10.64
CA LEU A 165 -12.42 -22.76 10.57
C LEU A 165 -11.52 -22.36 11.73
N ARG A 166 -11.86 -22.76 12.97
CA ARG A 166 -11.04 -22.53 14.16
C ARG A 166 -9.65 -23.11 13.98
N THR A 167 -9.56 -24.38 13.61
CA THR A 167 -8.28 -25.06 13.39
C THR A 167 -7.42 -24.35 12.35
N MET A 168 -8.02 -23.87 11.26
CA MET A 168 -7.32 -23.11 10.22
C MET A 168 -6.78 -21.76 10.75
N LEU A 169 -7.57 -21.05 11.55
CA LEU A 169 -7.20 -19.76 12.12
C LEU A 169 -6.09 -19.92 13.17
N ASP A 170 -6.17 -20.94 14.02
CA ASP A 170 -5.19 -21.21 15.07
C ASP A 170 -3.84 -21.62 14.45
N ASP A 171 -3.83 -22.45 13.40
CA ASP A 171 -2.61 -22.76 12.61
C ASP A 171 -2.00 -21.51 11.99
N LEU A 172 -2.82 -20.58 11.49
CA LEU A 172 -2.33 -19.29 10.96
C LEU A 172 -1.76 -18.38 12.06
N VAL A 173 -2.27 -18.46 13.30
CA VAL A 173 -1.71 -17.76 14.47
C VAL A 173 -0.38 -18.39 14.87
N GLU A 174 -0.27 -19.71 14.93
CA GLU A 174 0.98 -20.42 15.22
C GLU A 174 2.09 -20.05 14.21
N LYS A 175 1.75 -19.99 12.93
CA LYS A 175 2.64 -19.56 11.84
C LYS A 175 2.88 -18.03 11.82
N LYS A 176 2.25 -17.26 12.72
CA LYS A 176 2.40 -15.81 12.82
C LYS A 176 1.95 -15.03 11.58
N TYR A 177 1.10 -15.58 10.75
CA TYR A 177 0.36 -14.82 9.72
C TYR A 177 -0.80 -14.05 10.35
N LEU A 178 -1.44 -14.63 11.36
CA LEU A 178 -2.40 -13.98 12.21
C LEU A 178 -1.83 -13.81 13.63
N ARG A 179 -2.47 -12.96 14.40
CA ARG A 179 -2.35 -12.85 15.85
C ARG A 179 -3.74 -12.79 16.46
N PHE A 180 -3.87 -13.30 17.66
CA PHE A 180 -5.08 -13.22 18.44
C PHE A 180 -4.91 -12.09 19.44
N GLU A 181 -5.72 -11.03 19.32
CA GLU A 181 -5.56 -9.81 20.11
C GLU A 181 -6.88 -9.10 20.39
N HIS A 182 -6.93 -8.32 21.45
CA HIS A 182 -8.05 -7.41 21.69
C HIS A 182 -8.05 -6.27 20.65
N PRO A 183 -9.23 -5.73 20.29
CA PRO A 183 -9.30 -4.53 19.46
C PRO A 183 -8.71 -3.34 20.22
N LYS A 184 -8.29 -2.32 19.46
CA LYS A 184 -7.83 -1.06 20.06
C LYS A 184 -8.91 0.00 19.94
N ASN A 185 -9.08 0.79 20.99
CA ASN A 185 -9.94 1.97 20.97
C ASN A 185 -9.12 3.25 21.06
N LEU A 186 -9.72 4.35 20.63
CA LEU A 186 -9.13 5.67 20.74
C LEU A 186 -9.38 6.20 22.15
N VAL A 187 -8.32 6.53 22.86
CA VAL A 187 -8.37 7.17 24.18
C VAL A 187 -7.65 8.51 24.12
N GLU A 188 -8.08 9.46 24.91
CA GLU A 188 -7.43 10.76 25.05
C GLU A 188 -6.66 10.80 26.37
N LYS A 189 -5.35 10.98 26.31
CA LYS A 189 -4.46 11.14 27.46
C LYS A 189 -3.56 12.35 27.23
N ASP A 190 -3.53 13.25 28.19
CA ASP A 190 -2.70 14.47 28.14
C ASP A 190 -2.91 15.30 26.84
N GLY A 191 -4.16 15.41 26.38
CA GLY A 191 -4.52 16.11 25.15
C GLY A 191 -4.07 15.40 23.85
N LYS A 192 -3.55 14.17 23.96
CA LYS A 192 -3.14 13.35 22.81
C LYS A 192 -4.09 12.17 22.61
N LYS A 193 -4.46 11.93 21.35
CA LYS A 193 -5.25 10.77 20.95
C LYS A 193 -4.33 9.57 20.74
N LEU A 194 -4.48 8.56 21.59
CA LEU A 194 -3.71 7.31 21.56
C LEU A 194 -4.62 6.11 21.26
N ARG A 195 -4.02 5.03 20.75
CA ARG A 195 -4.71 3.75 20.53
C ARG A 195 -4.28 2.76 21.59
N GLU A 196 -5.21 2.37 22.48
CA GLU A 196 -4.97 1.38 23.53
C GLU A 196 -5.86 0.16 23.36
N TYR A 197 -5.42 -1.00 23.83
CA TYR A 197 -6.22 -2.21 23.81
C TYR A 197 -7.47 -2.06 24.67
N ALA A 198 -8.63 -2.38 24.11
CA ALA A 198 -9.92 -2.43 24.79
C ALA A 198 -10.12 -3.84 25.34
N PHE A 199 -9.60 -4.11 26.53
CA PHE A 199 -9.64 -5.43 27.19
C PHE A 199 -11.06 -5.84 27.61
N ASP A 200 -12.01 -4.90 27.64
CA ASP A 200 -13.45 -5.13 27.86
C ASP A 200 -14.14 -5.70 26.60
N LYS A 201 -13.47 -5.77 25.47
CA LYS A 201 -13.98 -6.30 24.22
C LYS A 201 -13.38 -7.66 23.93
N GLU A 202 -14.17 -8.54 23.29
CA GLU A 202 -13.72 -9.88 22.89
C GLU A 202 -12.52 -9.80 21.95
N PRO A 203 -11.45 -10.58 22.20
CA PRO A 203 -10.30 -10.67 21.30
C PRO A 203 -10.67 -11.43 20.01
N GLY A 204 -9.85 -11.23 18.99
CA GLY A 204 -10.07 -11.87 17.71
C GLY A 204 -8.80 -11.98 16.86
N TYR A 205 -8.96 -12.59 15.71
CA TYR A 205 -7.91 -12.83 14.73
C TYR A 205 -7.64 -11.59 13.91
N ASN A 206 -6.39 -11.17 13.85
CA ASN A 206 -5.95 -10.01 13.08
C ASN A 206 -4.71 -10.35 12.27
N ILE A 207 -4.58 -9.76 11.09
CA ILE A 207 -3.41 -9.94 10.25
C ILE A 207 -2.19 -9.29 10.91
N VAL A 208 -1.09 -10.01 10.95
CA VAL A 208 0.19 -9.46 11.40
C VAL A 208 0.67 -8.46 10.35
N THR A 209 0.32 -7.18 10.57
CA THR A 209 0.83 -6.08 9.78
C THR A 209 2.09 -5.56 10.47
N GLY A 210 3.25 -5.91 9.95
CA GLY A 210 4.51 -5.31 10.35
C GLY A 210 5.10 -4.49 9.21
N LYS A 211 6.15 -3.72 9.47
CA LYS A 211 7.09 -3.31 8.44
C LYS A 211 7.84 -4.58 8.00
N LEU A 212 7.17 -5.39 7.18
CA LEU A 212 7.88 -6.39 6.42
C LEU A 212 8.76 -5.59 5.46
N SER A 213 10.03 -5.46 5.78
CA SER A 213 11.01 -4.94 4.84
C SER A 213 11.28 -6.05 3.82
N PHE A 214 10.43 -6.10 2.81
CA PHE A 214 10.75 -6.84 1.61
C PHE A 214 11.90 -6.11 0.90
N GLU A 215 12.81 -6.85 0.30
CA GLU A 215 13.90 -6.29 -0.51
C GLU A 215 13.34 -5.40 -1.63
N LEU A 216 12.11 -5.71 -2.09
CA LEU A 216 11.37 -4.91 -3.04
C LEU A 216 9.87 -4.92 -2.71
N ASN A 217 9.22 -3.78 -2.92
CA ASN A 217 7.80 -3.58 -2.61
C ASN A 217 6.91 -3.57 -3.85
N LYS A 218 7.48 -3.38 -5.03
CA LYS A 218 6.76 -3.31 -6.29
C LYS A 218 7.64 -3.80 -7.43
N ILE A 219 7.05 -4.60 -8.28
CA ILE A 219 7.65 -5.10 -9.52
C ILE A 219 7.03 -4.30 -10.66
N LEU A 220 7.85 -3.61 -11.42
CA LEU A 220 7.36 -2.82 -12.56
C LEU A 220 7.12 -3.74 -13.74
N GLY A 221 5.97 -3.59 -14.38
CA GLY A 221 5.71 -4.18 -15.68
C GLY A 221 6.37 -3.37 -16.80
N LYS A 222 6.65 -4.01 -17.93
CA LYS A 222 7.28 -3.36 -19.09
C LYS A 222 6.49 -2.14 -19.59
N SER A 223 5.16 -2.20 -19.56
CA SER A 223 4.27 -1.11 -19.93
C SER A 223 4.07 -0.05 -18.83
N CYS A 224 4.67 -0.23 -17.66
CA CYS A 224 4.52 0.70 -16.54
C CYS A 224 5.48 1.88 -16.64
N VAL A 225 5.08 2.97 -15.97
CA VAL A 225 5.94 4.11 -15.66
C VAL A 225 6.31 4.03 -14.18
N ALA A 226 7.57 4.21 -13.84
CA ALA A 226 8.04 4.14 -12.47
C ALA A 226 7.38 5.21 -11.59
N PRO A 227 7.06 4.92 -10.33
CA PRO A 227 6.61 5.95 -9.38
C PRO A 227 7.76 6.89 -9.04
N THR A 228 7.43 8.05 -8.45
CA THR A 228 8.44 8.94 -7.88
C THR A 228 9.25 8.20 -6.81
N ILE A 229 10.57 8.19 -6.93
CA ILE A 229 11.48 7.71 -5.90
C ILE A 229 11.53 8.80 -4.83
N VAL A 230 11.23 8.42 -3.59
CA VAL A 230 11.34 9.31 -2.42
C VAL A 230 12.50 8.83 -1.56
N ALA A 231 13.22 9.78 -0.98
CA ALA A 231 14.20 9.46 0.05
C ALA A 231 13.46 8.89 1.28
N THR A 232 13.98 7.81 1.84
CA THR A 232 13.47 7.16 3.05
C THR A 232 14.34 7.51 4.24
#